data_942ff7cad6fd2204a7b6de29fc8c1439
#
_entry.id   942ff7cad6fd2204a7b6de29fc8c1439
#
_cell.length_a   1.000
_cell.length_b   1.000
_cell.length_c   1.000
_cell.angle_alpha   90.00
_cell.angle_beta   90.00
_cell.angle_gamma   90.00
#
_symmetry.space_group_name_H-M   'P 1'
#
loop_
_entity.id
_entity.type
_entity.pdbx_description
1 polymer ?
#
loop_
_entity_poly.entity_id
_entity_poly.type
_entity_poly.pdbx_seq_one_letter_code
_entity_poly.pdbx_strand_id
1 'polypeptide(L)'
;MAARVIVLFLRFNPNLTQKLISQYYLAVEFLQVFPVETRTNYKSKILLMKVFKKLQFVIVASVFMMIVPYGYAEAQKSFPAADIKNSHTVQEQNLRRSMELFDRSMEVYFSADRQAMYRFYNPDTKVRSQEKASVWMYCASIEAVNAILGGLKSQKEKGNHRLFDHNYKRYVNLLAELHGNAAYYLGSFNLTSFTQTKDWTVYAVDRVGEKGKANVTGVLNVYDDQMWMIRELIEGYRLTGKDTYLKEAEYLTAYVLDGWDCTRDNRGRENGGIPWGPGYVTKHACSNAPMVSPLVWLHEIYKTKKDLITYRYIDIEDQQSRRSKTIRKSEYYLDFAKRIYAWQKEHLLNDRGVYDDMMGECYPDCSVAYEIVDGIKYRKNTQLRKAVGTSFSYNSGTMISGAADLYRATQSIIYLEDGEQLTDASFQYFAKPDSQVAAHYTYASDGFNNWFNGVLLRGFLQISPVFKKAGSYKQSFQQNLDYGYTHFLRSGLLPQDLLGGWHADTGKNNLEGMFMFAYAAQYAMLSHDHNGK
;
A
#
# COMPACT_ATOMS: atom_id res chain seq x y z
N MET A 1 29.93 -23.85 -22.64
CA MET A 1 29.57 -22.54 -22.07
C MET A 1 30.10 -22.37 -20.64
N ALA A 2 29.98 -23.35 -19.76
CA ALA A 2 30.50 -23.31 -18.39
C ALA A 2 32.02 -23.06 -18.27
N ALA A 3 32.84 -23.66 -19.11
CA ALA A 3 34.29 -23.49 -19.08
C ALA A 3 34.80 -22.08 -19.44
N ARG A 4 34.08 -21.32 -20.28
CA ARG A 4 34.42 -19.91 -20.59
C ARG A 4 34.06 -18.92 -19.48
N VAL A 5 33.04 -19.22 -18.69
CA VAL A 5 32.64 -18.41 -17.54
C VAL A 5 33.65 -18.58 -16.39
N ILE A 6 34.13 -19.80 -16.16
CA ILE A 6 35.13 -20.09 -15.12
C ILE A 6 36.47 -19.38 -15.41
N VAL A 7 36.91 -19.34 -16.67
CA VAL A 7 38.17 -18.67 -17.06
C VAL A 7 38.07 -17.14 -16.91
N LEU A 8 36.90 -16.54 -17.08
CA LEU A 8 36.70 -15.10 -16.84
C LEU A 8 36.74 -14.76 -15.34
N PHE A 9 36.19 -15.62 -14.48
CA PHE A 9 36.15 -15.41 -13.04
C PHE A 9 37.53 -15.55 -12.35
N LEU A 10 38.39 -16.43 -12.88
CA LEU A 10 39.74 -16.66 -12.34
C LEU A 10 40.70 -15.49 -12.57
N ARG A 11 40.38 -14.54 -13.44
CA ARG A 11 41.20 -13.33 -13.70
C ARG A 11 40.99 -12.18 -12.70
N PHE A 12 39.94 -12.21 -11.87
CA PHE A 12 39.56 -11.06 -11.04
C PHE A 12 39.80 -11.20 -9.52
N ASN A 13 40.13 -12.43 -9.01
CA ASN A 13 40.40 -12.58 -7.57
C ASN A 13 41.41 -13.68 -7.23
N PRO A 14 42.71 -13.36 -7.07
CA PRO A 14 43.77 -14.32 -6.83
C PRO A 14 43.63 -15.20 -5.58
N ASN A 15 43.04 -14.64 -4.51
CA ASN A 15 42.87 -15.35 -3.23
C ASN A 15 41.76 -16.41 -3.29
N LEU A 16 40.74 -16.20 -4.12
CA LEU A 16 39.67 -17.16 -4.34
C LEU A 16 40.15 -18.33 -5.20
N THR A 17 41.00 -18.04 -6.17
CA THR A 17 41.63 -19.02 -7.06
C THR A 17 42.46 -20.03 -6.25
N GLN A 18 43.26 -19.56 -5.30
CA GLN A 18 44.10 -20.42 -4.46
C GLN A 18 43.27 -21.34 -3.55
N LYS A 19 42.16 -20.85 -3.01
CA LYS A 19 41.27 -21.62 -2.14
C LYS A 19 40.46 -22.69 -2.91
N LEU A 20 40.06 -22.41 -4.14
CA LEU A 20 39.39 -23.39 -5.02
C LEU A 20 40.36 -24.46 -5.53
N ILE A 21 41.57 -24.07 -5.84
CA ILE A 21 42.61 -25.00 -6.25
C ILE A 21 42.98 -25.95 -5.11
N SER A 22 43.14 -25.45 -3.87
CA SER A 22 43.43 -26.29 -2.70
C SER A 22 42.29 -27.29 -2.40
N GLN A 23 41.03 -26.87 -2.54
CA GLN A 23 39.89 -27.78 -2.36
C GLN A 23 39.75 -28.82 -3.48
N TYR A 24 40.11 -28.45 -4.71
CA TYR A 24 40.17 -29.41 -5.84
C TYR A 24 41.26 -30.46 -5.63
N TYR A 25 42.48 -30.07 -5.20
CA TYR A 25 43.55 -30.98 -4.88
C TYR A 25 43.19 -31.94 -3.73
N LEU A 26 42.57 -31.46 -2.67
CA LEU A 26 42.05 -32.30 -1.57
C LEU A 26 41.02 -33.34 -2.06
N ALA A 27 40.15 -32.97 -2.99
CA ALA A 27 39.15 -33.88 -3.56
C ALA A 27 39.79 -34.93 -4.48
N VAL A 28 40.87 -34.57 -5.20
CA VAL A 28 41.61 -35.49 -6.09
C VAL A 28 42.46 -36.45 -5.25
N GLU A 29 43.14 -35.98 -4.19
CA GLU A 29 43.87 -36.85 -3.25
C GLU A 29 42.94 -37.83 -2.54
N PHE A 30 41.75 -37.40 -2.12
CA PHE A 30 40.75 -38.30 -1.52
C PHE A 30 40.30 -39.42 -2.47
N LEU A 31 40.27 -39.16 -3.78
CA LEU A 31 39.92 -40.15 -4.80
C LEU A 31 41.06 -41.13 -5.12
N GLN A 32 42.32 -40.77 -4.81
CA GLN A 32 43.49 -41.65 -5.04
C GLN A 32 43.75 -42.62 -3.88
N VAL A 33 43.22 -42.37 -2.71
CA VAL A 33 43.42 -43.20 -1.48
C VAL A 33 42.52 -44.45 -1.45
N PHE A 34 41.53 -44.61 -2.33
CA PHE A 34 40.66 -45.78 -2.36
C PHE A 34 41.11 -46.80 -3.41
N PRO A 35 41.40 -48.09 -3.03
CA PRO A 35 41.77 -49.14 -3.96
C PRO A 35 40.66 -49.46 -4.96
N VAL A 36 41.03 -49.83 -6.17
CA VAL A 36 40.12 -50.12 -7.32
C VAL A 36 39.11 -51.24 -7.00
N GLU A 37 39.42 -52.16 -6.11
CA GLU A 37 38.54 -53.26 -5.73
C GLU A 37 37.28 -52.86 -4.93
N THR A 38 37.26 -51.71 -4.28
CA THR A 38 36.07 -51.23 -3.53
C THR A 38 35.00 -50.56 -4.42
N ARG A 39 35.27 -50.43 -5.72
CA ARG A 39 34.36 -49.73 -6.65
C ARG A 39 33.19 -50.57 -7.15
N THR A 40 33.19 -51.89 -6.89
CA THR A 40 32.18 -52.84 -7.39
C THR A 40 31.04 -53.18 -6.44
N ASN A 41 31.12 -52.79 -5.16
CA ASN A 41 30.10 -53.11 -4.17
C ASN A 41 28.99 -52.04 -4.18
N TYR A 42 27.73 -52.49 -4.23
CA TYR A 42 26.53 -51.64 -4.31
C TYR A 42 26.46 -50.60 -3.16
N LYS A 43 26.88 -50.96 -1.94
CA LYS A 43 26.95 -50.03 -0.82
C LYS A 43 27.96 -48.91 -0.98
N SER A 44 29.10 -49.19 -1.64
CA SER A 44 30.13 -48.19 -1.93
C SER A 44 29.67 -47.19 -3.04
N LYS A 45 28.88 -47.66 -4.02
CA LYS A 45 28.26 -46.78 -5.03
C LYS A 45 27.26 -45.81 -4.41
N ILE A 46 26.46 -46.26 -3.43
CA ILE A 46 25.51 -45.37 -2.72
C ILE A 46 26.25 -44.34 -1.87
N LEU A 47 27.35 -44.74 -1.22
CA LEU A 47 28.18 -43.84 -0.42
C LEU A 47 28.86 -42.77 -1.31
N LEU A 48 29.44 -43.18 -2.43
CA LEU A 48 30.02 -42.26 -3.42
C LEU A 48 28.99 -41.30 -4.02
N MET A 49 27.77 -41.77 -4.33
CA MET A 49 26.70 -40.89 -4.82
C MET A 49 26.22 -39.89 -3.75
N LYS A 50 26.20 -40.28 -2.46
CA LYS A 50 25.87 -39.37 -1.35
C LYS A 50 26.96 -38.31 -1.16
N VAL A 51 28.23 -38.69 -1.27
CA VAL A 51 29.37 -37.76 -1.21
C VAL A 51 29.37 -36.81 -2.41
N PHE A 52 29.13 -37.30 -3.63
CA PHE A 52 29.02 -36.47 -4.84
C PHE A 52 27.82 -35.48 -4.76
N LYS A 53 26.65 -35.93 -4.29
CA LYS A 53 25.50 -35.04 -4.07
C LYS A 53 25.78 -33.98 -3.01
N LYS A 54 26.46 -34.33 -1.91
CA LYS A 54 26.87 -33.33 -0.90
C LYS A 54 27.89 -32.33 -1.46
N LEU A 55 28.87 -32.78 -2.27
CA LEU A 55 29.84 -31.89 -2.92
C LEU A 55 29.18 -30.97 -3.95
N GLN A 56 28.26 -31.49 -4.78
CA GLN A 56 27.48 -30.65 -5.69
C GLN A 56 26.63 -29.63 -4.95
N PHE A 57 26.00 -30.02 -3.81
CA PHE A 57 25.21 -29.11 -3.00
C PHE A 57 26.05 -28.01 -2.35
N VAL A 58 27.26 -28.35 -1.87
CA VAL A 58 28.21 -27.36 -1.30
C VAL A 58 28.74 -26.41 -2.38
N ILE A 59 29.04 -26.90 -3.56
CA ILE A 59 29.50 -26.06 -4.70
C ILE A 59 28.36 -25.14 -5.18
N VAL A 60 27.15 -25.66 -5.33
CA VAL A 60 25.98 -24.85 -5.74
C VAL A 60 25.59 -23.86 -4.64
N ALA A 61 25.61 -24.24 -3.37
CA ALA A 61 25.35 -23.34 -2.26
C ALA A 61 26.43 -22.25 -2.12
N SER A 62 27.71 -22.60 -2.33
CA SER A 62 28.82 -21.62 -2.29
C SER A 62 28.77 -20.65 -3.47
N VAL A 63 28.38 -21.09 -4.66
CA VAL A 63 28.18 -20.23 -5.84
C VAL A 63 26.93 -19.36 -5.65
N PHE A 64 25.85 -19.89 -5.05
CA PHE A 64 24.65 -19.10 -4.75
C PHE A 64 24.89 -18.05 -3.65
N MET A 65 25.65 -18.37 -2.60
CA MET A 65 26.02 -17.41 -1.55
C MET A 65 26.98 -16.31 -2.03
N MET A 66 27.72 -16.53 -3.13
CA MET A 66 28.65 -15.52 -3.66
C MET A 66 28.02 -14.63 -4.75
N ILE A 67 26.96 -15.10 -5.42
CA ILE A 67 26.26 -14.31 -6.46
C ILE A 67 25.23 -13.35 -5.83
N VAL A 68 24.60 -13.73 -4.73
CA VAL A 68 23.57 -12.95 -4.07
C VAL A 68 24.11 -11.64 -3.45
N PRO A 69 25.30 -11.56 -2.77
CA PRO A 69 25.75 -10.30 -2.22
C PRO A 69 26.25 -9.28 -3.25
N TYR A 70 26.79 -9.71 -4.39
CA TYR A 70 27.38 -8.79 -5.37
C TYR A 70 26.35 -8.06 -6.25
N GLY A 71 25.24 -8.71 -6.57
CA GLY A 71 24.16 -8.09 -7.33
C GLY A 71 23.31 -7.11 -6.48
N TYR A 72 23.29 -7.31 -5.15
CA TYR A 72 22.52 -6.47 -4.21
C TYR A 72 23.28 -5.22 -3.76
N ALA A 73 24.61 -5.27 -3.69
CA ALA A 73 25.41 -4.12 -3.22
C ALA A 73 25.46 -2.95 -4.22
N GLU A 74 25.27 -3.20 -5.54
CA GLU A 74 25.21 -2.12 -6.53
C GLU A 74 23.82 -1.48 -6.65
N ALA A 75 22.76 -2.14 -6.19
CA ALA A 75 21.39 -1.61 -6.26
C ALA A 75 21.03 -0.63 -5.12
N GLN A 76 21.88 -0.47 -4.12
CA GLN A 76 21.60 0.31 -2.91
C GLN A 76 22.49 1.56 -2.74
N LYS A 77 22.98 2.17 -3.82
CA LYS A 77 23.56 3.51 -3.67
C LYS A 77 22.41 4.52 -3.49
N SER A 78 22.11 4.85 -2.22
CA SER A 78 21.39 6.08 -1.90
C SER A 78 22.11 7.27 -2.54
N PHE A 79 21.37 8.27 -3.00
CA PHE A 79 22.01 9.49 -3.50
C PHE A 79 22.80 10.14 -2.34
N PRO A 80 24.05 10.53 -2.56
CA PRO A 80 24.79 11.30 -1.57
C PRO A 80 24.03 12.60 -1.26
N ALA A 81 23.99 13.01 0.01
CA ALA A 81 23.36 14.27 0.44
C ALA A 81 23.84 15.51 -0.36
N ALA A 82 25.03 15.44 -0.95
CA ALA A 82 25.59 16.46 -1.84
C ALA A 82 24.77 16.67 -3.14
N ASP A 83 24.09 15.62 -3.66
CA ASP A 83 23.30 15.72 -4.88
C ASP A 83 21.98 16.47 -4.68
N ILE A 84 21.46 16.52 -3.45
CA ILE A 84 20.24 17.26 -3.13
C ILE A 84 20.45 18.77 -3.28
N LYS A 85 21.63 19.26 -2.88
CA LYS A 85 21.99 20.69 -2.97
C LYS A 85 22.11 21.24 -4.40
N ASN A 86 22.29 20.35 -5.38
CA ASN A 86 22.44 20.70 -6.78
C ASN A 86 21.14 20.54 -7.60
N SER A 87 19.99 20.32 -6.92
CA SER A 87 18.70 20.20 -7.57
C SER A 87 18.24 21.52 -8.18
N HIS A 88 17.79 21.51 -9.43
CA HIS A 88 17.41 22.72 -10.16
C HIS A 88 15.97 23.17 -9.86
N THR A 89 15.09 22.28 -9.42
CA THR A 89 13.67 22.58 -9.13
C THR A 89 13.23 21.99 -7.78
N VAL A 90 12.19 22.60 -7.17
CA VAL A 90 11.58 22.09 -5.94
C VAL A 90 11.06 20.66 -6.13
N GLN A 91 10.49 20.37 -7.30
CA GLN A 91 9.97 19.04 -7.63
C GLN A 91 11.08 17.99 -7.68
N GLU A 92 12.21 18.29 -8.30
CA GLU A 92 13.37 17.39 -8.31
C GLU A 92 13.91 17.18 -6.90
N GLN A 93 14.03 18.24 -6.11
CA GLN A 93 14.48 18.17 -4.73
C GLN A 93 13.55 17.31 -3.87
N ASN A 94 12.24 17.47 -4.01
CA ASN A 94 11.25 16.65 -3.33
C ASN A 94 11.40 15.18 -3.68
N LEU A 95 11.58 14.84 -4.95
CA LEU A 95 11.77 13.45 -5.36
C LEU A 95 13.05 12.84 -4.80
N ARG A 96 14.16 13.58 -4.75
CA ARG A 96 15.42 13.12 -4.16
C ARG A 96 15.28 12.88 -2.66
N ARG A 97 14.66 13.80 -1.92
CA ARG A 97 14.37 13.65 -0.49
C ARG A 97 13.45 12.46 -0.23
N SER A 98 12.44 12.26 -1.08
CA SER A 98 11.56 11.09 -1.02
C SER A 98 12.34 9.79 -1.14
N MET A 99 13.23 9.68 -2.13
CA MET A 99 14.05 8.47 -2.34
C MET A 99 15.02 8.23 -1.18
N GLU A 100 15.62 9.29 -0.64
CA GLU A 100 16.52 9.21 0.53
C GLU A 100 15.79 8.68 1.78
N LEU A 101 14.65 9.29 2.13
CA LEU A 101 13.83 8.87 3.26
C LEU A 101 13.32 7.44 3.08
N PHE A 102 12.90 7.09 1.87
CA PHE A 102 12.41 5.76 1.55
C PHE A 102 13.51 4.70 1.68
N ASP A 103 14.67 4.93 1.07
CA ASP A 103 15.79 3.98 1.11
C ASP A 103 16.25 3.78 2.57
N ARG A 104 16.34 4.85 3.35
CA ARG A 104 16.66 4.76 4.78
C ARG A 104 15.60 3.99 5.57
N SER A 105 14.33 4.21 5.27
CA SER A 105 13.23 3.48 5.91
C SER A 105 13.30 1.98 5.59
N MET A 106 13.62 1.61 4.36
CA MET A 106 13.83 0.19 4.00
C MET A 106 14.98 -0.44 4.81
N GLU A 107 16.08 0.28 5.04
CA GLU A 107 17.21 -0.23 5.83
C GLU A 107 16.84 -0.50 7.29
N VAL A 108 16.09 0.41 7.91
CA VAL A 108 15.84 0.36 9.37
C VAL A 108 14.58 -0.40 9.74
N TYR A 109 13.54 -0.41 8.90
CA TYR A 109 12.28 -1.07 9.23
C TYR A 109 12.12 -2.46 8.62
N PHE A 110 12.83 -2.79 7.53
CA PHE A 110 12.70 -4.12 6.92
C PHE A 110 13.73 -5.11 7.48
N SER A 111 13.37 -6.39 7.49
CA SER A 111 14.30 -7.48 7.75
C SER A 111 15.41 -7.51 6.69
N ALA A 112 16.55 -8.15 6.99
CA ALA A 112 17.69 -8.21 6.07
C ALA A 112 17.34 -8.86 4.71
N ASP A 113 16.40 -9.82 4.73
CA ASP A 113 15.83 -10.47 3.53
C ASP A 113 14.67 -9.67 2.91
N ARG A 114 14.34 -8.52 3.46
CA ARG A 114 13.23 -7.62 3.08
C ARG A 114 11.83 -8.24 3.04
N GLN A 115 11.65 -9.38 3.67
CA GLN A 115 10.35 -10.07 3.67
C GLN A 115 9.37 -9.54 4.72
N ALA A 116 9.86 -8.88 5.77
CA ALA A 116 9.02 -8.39 6.86
C ALA A 116 9.36 -6.95 7.23
N MET A 117 8.33 -6.12 7.37
CA MET A 117 8.43 -4.79 7.95
C MET A 117 8.19 -4.88 9.47
N TYR A 118 9.07 -4.26 10.24
CA TYR A 118 8.91 -4.07 11.67
C TYR A 118 8.22 -2.73 11.93
N ARG A 119 7.45 -2.67 13.02
CA ARG A 119 6.59 -1.52 13.29
C ARG A 119 7.37 -0.29 13.73
N PHE A 120 8.26 -0.44 14.73
CA PHE A 120 8.97 0.69 15.35
C PHE A 120 10.48 0.59 15.21
N TYR A 121 11.11 1.76 15.14
CA TYR A 121 12.55 1.95 15.24
C TYR A 121 12.87 3.21 16.05
N ASN A 122 13.84 3.12 16.96
CA ASN A 122 14.33 4.26 17.73
C ASN A 122 15.70 4.70 17.18
N PRO A 123 15.82 5.91 16.60
CA PRO A 123 17.07 6.36 15.97
C PRO A 123 18.17 6.69 16.97
N ASP A 124 17.85 6.98 18.25
CA ASP A 124 18.81 7.28 19.30
C ASP A 124 19.47 6.01 19.83
N THR A 125 18.66 5.02 20.19
CA THR A 125 19.15 3.73 20.70
C THR A 125 19.51 2.75 19.58
N LYS A 126 19.11 3.02 18.34
CA LYS A 126 19.25 2.15 17.15
C LYS A 126 18.57 0.78 17.33
N VAL A 127 17.55 0.72 18.17
CA VAL A 127 16.77 -0.49 18.45
C VAL A 127 15.51 -0.54 17.59
N ARG A 128 15.28 -1.68 16.95
CA ARG A 128 14.07 -2.00 16.21
C ARG A 128 13.18 -2.90 17.05
N SER A 129 11.86 -2.66 17.05
CA SER A 129 10.89 -3.52 17.74
C SER A 129 10.86 -4.94 17.14
N GLN A 130 10.33 -5.90 17.89
CA GLN A 130 10.05 -7.25 17.37
C GLN A 130 8.66 -7.31 16.71
N GLU A 131 7.79 -6.34 16.98
CA GLU A 131 6.46 -6.24 16.40
C GLU A 131 6.55 -6.02 14.89
N LYS A 132 5.76 -6.79 14.14
CA LYS A 132 5.65 -6.63 12.68
C LYS A 132 4.55 -5.63 12.35
N ALA A 133 4.71 -4.92 11.25
CA ALA A 133 3.67 -4.04 10.72
C ALA A 133 2.43 -4.86 10.34
N SER A 134 1.23 -4.30 10.57
CA SER A 134 -0.01 -4.79 9.96
C SER A 134 0.02 -4.60 8.44
N VAL A 135 -0.91 -5.22 7.72
CA VAL A 135 -1.00 -5.08 6.26
C VAL A 135 -1.20 -3.63 5.83
N TRP A 136 -2.02 -2.87 6.55
CA TRP A 136 -2.22 -1.44 6.30
C TRP A 136 -0.91 -0.64 6.44
N MET A 137 -0.16 -0.84 7.53
CA MET A 137 1.14 -0.20 7.73
C MET A 137 2.14 -0.61 6.65
N TYR A 138 2.11 -1.89 6.25
CA TYR A 138 2.93 -2.41 5.16
C TYR A 138 2.58 -1.73 3.82
N CYS A 139 1.28 -1.50 3.55
CA CYS A 139 0.80 -0.84 2.34
C CYS A 139 1.38 0.57 2.16
N ALA A 140 1.69 1.30 3.24
CA ALA A 140 2.34 2.61 3.16
C ALA A 140 3.70 2.55 2.43
N SER A 141 4.43 1.43 2.53
CA SER A 141 5.68 1.23 1.77
C SER A 141 5.43 1.08 0.27
N ILE A 142 4.33 0.42 -0.12
CA ILE A 142 3.91 0.28 -1.52
C ILE A 142 3.44 1.63 -2.09
N GLU A 143 2.65 2.38 -1.31
CA GLU A 143 2.23 3.75 -1.65
C GLU A 143 3.43 4.66 -1.94
N ALA A 144 4.45 4.61 -1.09
CA ALA A 144 5.66 5.41 -1.27
C ALA A 144 6.40 5.05 -2.57
N VAL A 145 6.52 3.75 -2.90
CA VAL A 145 7.14 3.31 -4.16
C VAL A 145 6.33 3.76 -5.37
N ASN A 146 5.01 3.64 -5.33
CA ASN A 146 4.14 4.12 -6.41
C ASN A 146 4.27 5.64 -6.60
N ALA A 147 4.28 6.42 -5.51
CA ALA A 147 4.46 7.86 -5.57
C ALA A 147 5.84 8.23 -6.16
N ILE A 148 6.93 7.54 -5.77
CA ILE A 148 8.26 7.73 -6.34
C ILE A 148 8.27 7.40 -7.84
N LEU A 149 7.67 6.30 -8.27
CA LEU A 149 7.56 5.93 -9.69
C LEU A 149 6.81 6.98 -10.49
N GLY A 150 5.73 7.54 -9.95
CA GLY A 150 5.00 8.67 -10.54
C GLY A 150 5.87 9.92 -10.67
N GLY A 151 6.60 10.28 -9.61
CA GLY A 151 7.56 11.39 -9.62
C GLY A 151 8.68 11.21 -10.66
N LEU A 152 9.23 10.00 -10.78
CA LEU A 152 10.23 9.68 -11.79
C LEU A 152 9.69 9.84 -13.22
N LYS A 153 8.45 9.39 -13.49
CA LYS A 153 7.80 9.61 -14.79
C LYS A 153 7.57 11.09 -15.07
N SER A 154 7.09 11.85 -14.08
CA SER A 154 6.92 13.30 -14.20
C SER A 154 8.23 14.02 -14.53
N GLN A 155 9.34 13.64 -13.86
CA GLN A 155 10.67 14.19 -14.16
C GLN A 155 11.12 13.86 -15.59
N LYS A 156 10.87 12.62 -16.06
CA LYS A 156 11.17 12.23 -17.44
C LYS A 156 10.39 13.06 -18.46
N GLU A 157 9.10 13.28 -18.23
CA GLU A 157 8.24 14.10 -19.11
C GLU A 157 8.72 15.56 -19.20
N LYS A 158 9.36 16.07 -18.13
CA LYS A 158 9.99 17.40 -18.08
C LYS A 158 11.42 17.44 -18.64
N GLY A 159 11.91 16.34 -19.20
CA GLY A 159 13.25 16.24 -19.80
C GLY A 159 14.37 15.82 -18.83
N ASN A 160 14.08 15.59 -17.56
CA ASN A 160 15.06 15.08 -16.60
C ASN A 160 15.18 13.54 -16.68
N HIS A 161 15.73 13.04 -17.78
CA HIS A 161 15.89 11.61 -18.05
C HIS A 161 16.84 10.92 -17.08
N ARG A 162 17.88 11.63 -16.57
CA ARG A 162 18.91 11.03 -15.70
C ARG A 162 18.32 10.39 -14.44
N LEU A 163 17.42 11.10 -13.74
CA LEU A 163 16.77 10.56 -12.55
C LEU A 163 15.94 9.31 -12.87
N PHE A 164 15.19 9.37 -13.96
CA PHE A 164 14.35 8.26 -14.39
C PHE A 164 15.21 7.03 -14.75
N ASP A 165 16.20 7.17 -15.64
CA ASP A 165 17.00 6.07 -16.17
C ASP A 165 17.77 5.32 -15.07
N HIS A 166 18.25 6.06 -14.04
CA HIS A 166 18.98 5.43 -12.92
C HIS A 166 18.08 4.70 -11.93
N ASN A 167 16.83 5.13 -11.73
CA ASN A 167 16.03 4.70 -10.59
C ASN A 167 14.78 3.92 -10.96
N TYR A 168 14.14 4.18 -12.12
CA TYR A 168 12.84 3.64 -12.43
C TYR A 168 12.78 2.11 -12.36
N LYS A 169 13.73 1.42 -12.98
CA LYS A 169 13.79 -0.06 -12.97
C LYS A 169 13.96 -0.63 -11.57
N ARG A 170 14.76 0.03 -10.72
CA ARG A 170 14.98 -0.36 -9.32
C ARG A 170 13.66 -0.33 -8.54
N TYR A 171 12.90 0.76 -8.64
CA TYR A 171 11.62 0.90 -7.94
C TYR A 171 10.53 0.00 -8.52
N VAL A 172 10.51 -0.27 -9.83
CA VAL A 172 9.61 -1.29 -10.43
C VAL A 172 9.88 -2.68 -9.86
N ASN A 173 11.14 -3.07 -9.72
CA ASN A 173 11.52 -4.35 -9.13
C ASN A 173 11.13 -4.41 -7.65
N LEU A 174 11.35 -3.33 -6.91
CA LEU A 174 11.00 -3.23 -5.49
C LEU A 174 9.47 -3.28 -5.29
N LEU A 175 8.70 -2.61 -6.15
CA LEU A 175 7.23 -2.71 -6.14
C LEU A 175 6.78 -4.17 -6.28
N ALA A 176 7.38 -4.91 -7.22
CA ALA A 176 7.06 -6.32 -7.41
C ALA A 176 7.47 -7.19 -6.21
N GLU A 177 8.59 -6.89 -5.57
CA GLU A 177 9.05 -7.56 -4.34
C GLU A 177 8.07 -7.30 -3.18
N LEU A 178 7.67 -6.05 -2.95
CA LEU A 178 6.73 -5.67 -1.89
C LEU A 178 5.37 -6.35 -2.09
N HIS A 179 4.80 -6.32 -3.29
CA HIS A 179 3.56 -7.06 -3.59
C HIS A 179 3.71 -8.57 -3.40
N GLY A 180 4.83 -9.16 -3.82
CA GLY A 180 5.13 -10.57 -3.59
C GLY A 180 5.25 -10.95 -2.12
N ASN A 181 5.68 -10.02 -1.26
CA ASN A 181 5.79 -10.21 0.18
C ASN A 181 4.49 -9.90 0.93
N ALA A 182 3.57 -9.11 0.34
CA ALA A 182 2.22 -8.93 0.88
C ALA A 182 1.46 -10.26 0.98
N ALA A 183 1.86 -11.30 0.23
CA ALA A 183 1.28 -12.64 0.34
C ALA A 183 1.44 -13.30 1.73
N TYR A 184 2.30 -12.79 2.61
CA TYR A 184 2.34 -13.20 4.02
C TYR A 184 1.14 -12.73 4.85
N TYR A 185 0.30 -11.86 4.30
CA TYR A 185 -0.97 -11.44 4.89
C TYR A 185 -2.17 -12.13 4.24
N LEU A 186 -2.00 -12.86 3.12
CA LEU A 186 -3.11 -13.53 2.43
C LEU A 186 -3.60 -14.77 3.17
N GLY A 187 -4.92 -14.95 3.18
CA GLY A 187 -5.59 -16.14 3.66
C GLY A 187 -6.90 -16.38 2.94
N SER A 188 -7.44 -17.58 3.04
CA SER A 188 -8.70 -17.96 2.39
C SER A 188 -9.76 -18.35 3.40
N PHE A 189 -11.01 -17.98 3.12
CA PHE A 189 -12.16 -18.32 3.95
C PHE A 189 -13.44 -18.31 3.12
N ASN A 190 -14.48 -18.96 3.68
CA ASN A 190 -15.84 -18.93 3.12
C ASN A 190 -16.63 -17.80 3.79
N LEU A 191 -17.21 -16.90 2.98
CA LEU A 191 -17.98 -15.75 3.44
C LEU A 191 -19.42 -15.82 2.94
N THR A 192 -20.37 -15.71 3.88
CA THR A 192 -21.79 -15.42 3.58
C THR A 192 -22.02 -13.92 3.63
N SER A 193 -22.28 -13.33 2.48
CA SER A 193 -22.60 -11.90 2.30
C SER A 193 -24.12 -11.65 2.22
N PHE A 194 -24.52 -10.45 1.85
CA PHE A 194 -25.93 -10.10 1.65
C PHE A 194 -26.56 -10.80 0.44
N THR A 195 -25.75 -11.32 -0.50
CA THR A 195 -26.24 -11.86 -1.77
C THR A 195 -25.79 -13.28 -2.08
N GLN A 196 -24.74 -13.79 -1.43
CA GLN A 196 -24.16 -15.11 -1.74
C GLN A 196 -23.28 -15.65 -0.62
N THR A 197 -22.93 -16.92 -0.74
CA THR A 197 -21.82 -17.53 0.01
C THR A 197 -20.73 -17.90 -0.98
N LYS A 198 -19.49 -17.45 -0.73
CA LYS A 198 -18.37 -17.64 -1.65
C LYS A 198 -17.03 -17.72 -0.92
N ASP A 199 -16.08 -18.46 -1.51
CA ASP A 199 -14.70 -18.51 -1.04
C ASP A 199 -13.90 -17.30 -1.56
N TRP A 200 -13.18 -16.67 -0.65
CA TRP A 200 -12.35 -15.52 -0.92
C TRP A 200 -10.93 -15.72 -0.39
N THR A 201 -9.94 -15.23 -1.12
CA THR A 201 -8.55 -15.12 -0.67
C THR A 201 -8.21 -13.64 -0.56
N VAL A 202 -8.00 -13.14 0.65
CA VAL A 202 -7.90 -11.71 0.97
C VAL A 202 -6.82 -11.46 2.01
N TYR A 203 -6.52 -10.20 2.27
CA TYR A 203 -5.50 -9.79 3.23
C TYR A 203 -6.07 -9.80 4.67
N ALA A 204 -5.35 -10.46 5.58
CA ALA A 204 -5.54 -10.34 7.02
C ALA A 204 -4.86 -9.06 7.54
N VAL A 205 -5.28 -8.59 8.72
CA VAL A 205 -4.61 -7.51 9.43
C VAL A 205 -3.16 -7.87 9.74
N ASP A 206 -2.92 -9.10 10.26
CA ASP A 206 -1.63 -9.51 10.77
C ASP A 206 -0.83 -10.40 9.81
N ARG A 207 0.49 -10.18 9.81
CA ARG A 207 1.45 -10.99 9.08
C ARG A 207 1.67 -12.35 9.72
N VAL A 208 1.75 -13.41 8.89
CA VAL A 208 2.09 -14.79 9.33
C VAL A 208 3.45 -15.25 8.80
N GLY A 209 3.90 -16.42 9.24
CA GLY A 209 5.20 -16.98 8.85
C GLY A 209 5.23 -17.63 7.46
N GLU A 210 4.06 -17.99 6.89
CA GLU A 210 3.93 -18.69 5.61
C GLU A 210 2.94 -17.94 4.70
N LYS A 211 3.33 -17.75 3.43
CA LYS A 211 2.49 -17.07 2.42
C LYS A 211 1.18 -17.82 2.18
N GLY A 212 0.08 -17.08 2.16
CA GLY A 212 -1.26 -17.62 1.88
C GLY A 212 -1.91 -18.36 3.06
N LYS A 213 -1.33 -18.30 4.27
CA LYS A 213 -1.80 -19.02 5.47
C LYS A 213 -2.35 -18.10 6.56
N ALA A 214 -2.59 -16.84 6.28
CA ALA A 214 -3.15 -15.92 7.26
C ALA A 214 -4.59 -16.32 7.64
N ASN A 215 -4.97 -16.06 8.89
CA ASN A 215 -6.35 -16.20 9.31
C ASN A 215 -7.10 -14.91 8.98
N VAL A 216 -8.11 -15.02 8.13
CA VAL A 216 -8.93 -13.90 7.62
C VAL A 216 -10.39 -14.01 8.07
N THR A 217 -10.69 -14.82 9.10
CA THR A 217 -12.06 -15.01 9.58
C THR A 217 -12.49 -13.92 10.57
N GLY A 218 -13.78 -13.58 10.56
CA GLY A 218 -14.39 -12.66 11.51
C GLY A 218 -13.76 -11.27 11.47
N VAL A 219 -13.19 -10.84 12.60
CA VAL A 219 -12.57 -9.50 12.78
C VAL A 219 -11.11 -9.43 12.31
N LEU A 220 -10.53 -10.53 11.85
CA LEU A 220 -9.12 -10.62 11.44
C LEU A 220 -8.86 -10.14 10.02
N ASN A 221 -9.89 -9.77 9.26
CA ASN A 221 -9.77 -8.97 8.05
C ASN A 221 -10.82 -7.86 8.05
N VAL A 222 -10.46 -6.73 7.43
CA VAL A 222 -11.32 -5.56 7.29
C VAL A 222 -11.32 -5.10 5.83
N TYR A 223 -12.41 -4.48 5.39
CA TYR A 223 -12.54 -4.10 3.98
C TYR A 223 -11.64 -2.92 3.60
N ASP A 224 -11.34 -2.01 4.53
CA ASP A 224 -10.46 -0.88 4.28
C ASP A 224 -9.01 -1.30 3.96
N ASP A 225 -8.47 -2.30 4.63
CA ASP A 225 -7.15 -2.87 4.31
C ASP A 225 -7.08 -3.34 2.84
N GLN A 226 -8.16 -3.96 2.34
CA GLN A 226 -8.26 -4.35 0.93
C GLN A 226 -8.33 -3.11 0.02
N MET A 227 -9.06 -2.06 0.43
CA MET A 227 -9.22 -0.83 -0.36
C MET A 227 -7.91 -0.09 -0.56
N TRP A 228 -7.06 -0.02 0.48
CA TRP A 228 -5.73 0.56 0.37
C TRP A 228 -4.85 -0.25 -0.59
N MET A 229 -4.88 -1.58 -0.51
CA MET A 229 -4.16 -2.46 -1.45
C MET A 229 -4.72 -2.34 -2.88
N ILE A 230 -6.04 -2.28 -3.08
CA ILE A 230 -6.67 -2.06 -4.40
C ILE A 230 -6.14 -0.78 -5.04
N ARG A 231 -6.11 0.32 -4.27
CA ARG A 231 -5.61 1.60 -4.74
C ARG A 231 -4.18 1.47 -5.25
N GLU A 232 -3.30 0.86 -4.47
CA GLU A 232 -1.89 0.72 -4.81
C GLU A 232 -1.66 -0.26 -5.97
N LEU A 233 -2.47 -1.30 -6.09
CA LEU A 233 -2.46 -2.21 -7.24
C LEU A 233 -2.85 -1.50 -8.54
N ILE A 234 -3.90 -0.65 -8.53
CA ILE A 234 -4.31 0.11 -9.73
C ILE A 234 -3.24 1.12 -10.11
N GLU A 235 -2.64 1.83 -9.14
CA GLU A 235 -1.52 2.73 -9.41
C GLU A 235 -0.31 1.97 -9.96
N GLY A 236 0.04 0.84 -9.38
CA GLY A 236 1.09 -0.05 -9.90
C GLY A 236 0.84 -0.48 -11.35
N TYR A 237 -0.41 -0.81 -11.71
CA TYR A 237 -0.81 -1.10 -13.10
C TYR A 237 -0.61 0.13 -14.00
N ARG A 238 -1.11 1.31 -13.61
CA ARG A 238 -1.01 2.56 -14.38
C ARG A 238 0.46 2.97 -14.62
N LEU A 239 1.31 2.73 -13.63
CA LEU A 239 2.73 3.07 -13.67
C LEU A 239 3.56 2.07 -14.48
N THR A 240 3.24 0.79 -14.44
CA THR A 240 4.10 -0.28 -14.99
C THR A 240 3.50 -1.04 -16.17
N GLY A 241 2.17 -0.96 -16.38
CA GLY A 241 1.43 -1.74 -17.38
C GLY A 241 1.30 -3.24 -17.02
N LYS A 242 1.58 -3.65 -15.77
CA LYS A 242 1.59 -5.05 -15.36
C LYS A 242 0.17 -5.56 -15.07
N ASP A 243 -0.42 -6.33 -15.97
CA ASP A 243 -1.80 -6.83 -15.88
C ASP A 243 -2.11 -7.63 -14.62
N THR A 244 -1.12 -8.26 -13.98
CA THR A 244 -1.33 -9.00 -12.73
C THR A 244 -1.84 -8.09 -11.61
N TYR A 245 -1.38 -6.82 -11.55
CA TYR A 245 -1.86 -5.84 -10.59
C TYR A 245 -3.33 -5.48 -10.83
N LEU A 246 -3.72 -5.26 -12.08
CA LEU A 246 -5.11 -4.97 -12.41
C LEU A 246 -6.05 -6.14 -12.07
N LYS A 247 -5.65 -7.38 -12.38
CA LYS A 247 -6.43 -8.59 -12.08
C LYS A 247 -6.64 -8.76 -10.57
N GLU A 248 -5.60 -8.56 -9.78
CA GLU A 248 -5.68 -8.64 -8.32
C GLU A 248 -6.54 -7.50 -7.75
N ALA A 249 -6.39 -6.27 -8.24
CA ALA A 249 -7.22 -5.13 -7.87
C ALA A 249 -8.71 -5.40 -8.16
N GLU A 250 -9.05 -5.95 -9.33
CA GLU A 250 -10.43 -6.31 -9.66
C GLU A 250 -10.99 -7.42 -8.78
N TYR A 251 -10.18 -8.42 -8.45
CA TYR A 251 -10.58 -9.50 -7.56
C TYR A 251 -10.92 -8.98 -6.15
N LEU A 252 -10.03 -8.16 -5.58
CA LEU A 252 -10.26 -7.53 -4.28
C LEU A 252 -11.43 -6.53 -4.33
N THR A 253 -11.59 -5.79 -5.44
CA THR A 253 -12.75 -4.91 -5.65
C THR A 253 -14.06 -5.70 -5.62
N ALA A 254 -14.11 -6.87 -6.26
CA ALA A 254 -15.29 -7.73 -6.21
C ALA A 254 -15.59 -8.21 -4.78
N TYR A 255 -14.57 -8.53 -3.99
CA TYR A 255 -14.72 -8.87 -2.57
C TYR A 255 -15.27 -7.71 -1.75
N VAL A 256 -14.71 -6.52 -1.89
CA VAL A 256 -15.15 -5.32 -1.17
C VAL A 256 -16.59 -4.97 -1.51
N LEU A 257 -16.96 -5.01 -2.79
CA LEU A 257 -18.32 -4.68 -3.24
C LEU A 257 -19.35 -5.78 -2.90
N ASP A 258 -18.93 -7.03 -2.68
CA ASP A 258 -19.79 -8.08 -2.11
C ASP A 258 -20.18 -7.76 -0.65
N GLY A 259 -19.43 -6.90 0.03
CA GLY A 259 -19.76 -6.33 1.34
C GLY A 259 -20.75 -5.17 1.32
N TRP A 260 -21.13 -4.64 0.15
CA TRP A 260 -22.13 -3.58 0.04
C TRP A 260 -23.49 -4.04 0.55
N ASP A 261 -24.09 -3.28 1.48
CA ASP A 261 -25.41 -3.58 2.03
C ASP A 261 -26.52 -3.22 1.04
N CYS A 262 -26.84 -4.17 0.18
CA CYS A 262 -27.92 -4.04 -0.81
C CYS A 262 -29.30 -4.44 -0.27
N THR A 263 -29.45 -4.71 1.04
CA THR A 263 -30.75 -4.94 1.67
C THR A 263 -31.59 -3.65 1.61
N ARG A 264 -32.91 -3.82 1.64
CA ARG A 264 -33.84 -2.72 1.40
C ARG A 264 -34.45 -2.19 2.70
N ASP A 265 -34.61 -0.86 2.78
CA ASP A 265 -35.43 -0.21 3.80
C ASP A 265 -36.95 -0.35 3.46
N ASN A 266 -37.79 0.13 4.35
CA ASN A 266 -39.25 0.09 4.18
C ASN A 266 -39.78 0.96 3.00
N ARG A 267 -38.92 1.76 2.38
CA ARG A 267 -39.21 2.57 1.18
C ARG A 267 -38.65 1.95 -0.09
N GLY A 268 -38.06 0.75 0.01
CA GLY A 268 -37.42 0.05 -1.11
C GLY A 268 -36.03 0.58 -1.50
N ARG A 269 -35.44 1.53 -0.75
CA ARG A 269 -34.08 2.03 -0.99
C ARG A 269 -33.07 1.06 -0.37
N GLU A 270 -31.91 0.94 -0.98
CA GLU A 270 -30.81 0.19 -0.36
C GLU A 270 -30.35 0.87 0.94
N ASN A 271 -30.09 0.07 1.96
CA ASN A 271 -29.48 0.57 3.20
C ASN A 271 -28.07 1.13 2.95
N GLY A 272 -27.36 0.56 1.97
CA GLY A 272 -26.08 1.06 1.50
C GLY A 272 -24.95 0.96 2.52
N GLY A 273 -23.77 1.38 2.09
CA GLY A 273 -22.54 1.35 2.86
C GLY A 273 -21.96 -0.05 3.04
N ILE A 274 -20.64 -0.09 3.22
CA ILE A 274 -19.87 -1.30 3.45
C ILE A 274 -19.49 -1.34 4.94
N PRO A 275 -19.77 -2.44 5.68
CA PRO A 275 -19.30 -2.60 7.05
C PRO A 275 -17.77 -2.51 7.14
N TRP A 276 -17.24 -2.29 8.35
CA TRP A 276 -15.79 -2.26 8.51
C TRP A 276 -15.10 -3.55 8.06
N GLY A 277 -15.74 -4.69 8.31
CA GLY A 277 -15.27 -6.00 7.84
C GLY A 277 -16.39 -7.04 7.93
N PRO A 278 -16.13 -8.29 7.51
CA PRO A 278 -17.12 -9.37 7.59
C PRO A 278 -17.63 -9.64 9.01
N GLY A 279 -16.78 -9.45 10.02
CA GLY A 279 -17.12 -9.62 11.44
C GLY A 279 -17.76 -8.42 12.11
N TYR A 280 -17.99 -7.32 11.37
CA TYR A 280 -18.52 -6.06 11.90
C TYR A 280 -19.86 -5.71 11.26
N VAL A 281 -20.68 -4.95 11.98
CA VAL A 281 -21.94 -4.38 11.47
C VAL A 281 -21.88 -2.86 11.31
N THR A 282 -21.00 -2.17 12.07
CA THR A 282 -20.76 -0.74 11.93
C THR A 282 -20.12 -0.43 10.56
N LYS A 283 -20.54 0.69 9.95
CA LYS A 283 -20.10 1.12 8.62
C LYS A 283 -19.23 2.36 8.78
N HIS A 284 -17.93 2.21 8.47
CA HIS A 284 -16.93 3.23 8.73
C HIS A 284 -16.64 4.08 7.50
N ALA A 285 -16.15 5.31 7.71
CA ALA A 285 -15.63 6.14 6.64
C ALA A 285 -14.48 5.45 5.90
N CYS A 286 -13.57 4.76 6.64
CA CYS A 286 -12.46 4.01 6.06
C CYS A 286 -12.88 2.81 5.20
N SER A 287 -14.02 2.19 5.48
CA SER A 287 -14.53 1.06 4.67
C SER A 287 -15.47 1.50 3.54
N ASN A 288 -15.53 2.77 3.20
CA ASN A 288 -16.38 3.33 2.14
C ASN A 288 -15.60 4.29 1.23
N ALA A 289 -15.29 5.51 1.66
CA ALA A 289 -14.70 6.55 0.81
C ALA A 289 -13.40 6.16 0.10
N PRO A 290 -12.46 5.40 0.67
CA PRO A 290 -11.24 5.01 -0.02
C PRO A 290 -11.49 4.26 -1.33
N MET A 291 -12.68 3.66 -1.50
CA MET A 291 -13.03 2.92 -2.71
C MET A 291 -13.53 3.79 -3.86
N VAL A 292 -13.93 5.06 -3.61
CA VAL A 292 -14.50 5.93 -4.65
C VAL A 292 -13.51 6.18 -5.78
N SER A 293 -12.30 6.68 -5.48
CA SER A 293 -11.27 6.93 -6.50
C SER A 293 -10.84 5.67 -7.25
N PRO A 294 -10.52 4.54 -6.61
CA PRO A 294 -10.22 3.28 -7.30
C PRO A 294 -11.32 2.82 -8.27
N LEU A 295 -12.59 2.97 -7.90
CA LEU A 295 -13.71 2.61 -8.78
C LEU A 295 -13.80 3.55 -10.00
N VAL A 296 -13.58 4.85 -9.83
CA VAL A 296 -13.50 5.78 -10.97
C VAL A 296 -12.31 5.42 -11.87
N TRP A 297 -11.17 5.05 -11.32
CA TRP A 297 -10.00 4.64 -12.11
C TRP A 297 -10.25 3.34 -12.89
N LEU A 298 -10.94 2.36 -12.29
CA LEU A 298 -11.39 1.16 -12.99
C LEU A 298 -12.40 1.51 -14.10
N HIS A 299 -13.36 2.42 -13.84
CA HIS A 299 -14.24 2.94 -14.89
C HIS A 299 -13.43 3.48 -16.07
N GLU A 300 -12.43 4.33 -15.85
CA GLU A 300 -11.59 4.92 -16.90
C GLU A 300 -10.81 3.86 -17.68
N ILE A 301 -10.24 2.85 -17.01
CA ILE A 301 -9.53 1.73 -17.64
C ILE A 301 -10.44 0.94 -18.58
N TYR A 302 -11.74 0.82 -18.25
CA TYR A 302 -12.72 0.06 -19.02
C TYR A 302 -13.65 0.92 -19.89
N LYS A 303 -13.55 2.25 -19.86
CA LYS A 303 -14.45 3.19 -20.56
C LYS A 303 -14.59 2.91 -22.06
N THR A 304 -13.49 2.54 -22.71
CA THR A 304 -13.46 2.23 -24.15
C THR A 304 -13.56 0.74 -24.47
N LYS A 305 -13.60 -0.12 -23.44
CA LYS A 305 -13.65 -1.58 -23.59
C LYS A 305 -15.09 -2.09 -23.49
N LYS A 306 -15.33 -3.30 -24.02
CA LYS A 306 -16.66 -3.96 -24.00
C LYS A 306 -16.77 -5.04 -22.92
N ASP A 307 -15.83 -5.06 -21.97
CA ASP A 307 -15.80 -6.07 -20.90
C ASP A 307 -17.04 -6.00 -20.03
N LEU A 308 -17.59 -7.15 -19.75
CA LEU A 308 -18.81 -7.34 -18.96
C LEU A 308 -18.47 -7.86 -17.56
N ILE A 309 -19.33 -7.54 -16.61
CA ILE A 309 -19.33 -8.08 -15.26
C ILE A 309 -20.74 -8.51 -14.86
N THR A 310 -20.84 -9.66 -14.21
CA THR A 310 -22.08 -10.12 -13.60
C THR A 310 -21.99 -9.91 -12.10
N TYR A 311 -22.95 -9.20 -11.53
CA TYR A 311 -23.05 -8.96 -10.09
C TYR A 311 -24.43 -9.34 -9.56
N ARG A 312 -24.51 -9.58 -8.25
CA ARG A 312 -25.74 -9.95 -7.57
C ARG A 312 -26.32 -8.73 -6.85
N TYR A 313 -27.65 -8.70 -6.74
CA TYR A 313 -28.41 -7.66 -6.05
C TYR A 313 -29.68 -8.24 -5.46
N ILE A 314 -30.34 -7.50 -4.57
CA ILE A 314 -31.66 -7.83 -4.04
C ILE A 314 -32.71 -7.09 -4.88
N ASP A 315 -33.69 -7.84 -5.40
CA ASP A 315 -34.76 -7.31 -6.25
C ASP A 315 -35.52 -6.19 -5.53
N ILE A 316 -35.89 -5.17 -6.28
CA ILE A 316 -36.60 -4.01 -5.73
C ILE A 316 -38.09 -4.30 -5.52
N GLU A 317 -38.66 -5.23 -6.32
CA GLU A 317 -40.11 -5.52 -6.30
C GLU A 317 -40.50 -6.32 -5.05
N ASP A 318 -39.78 -7.43 -4.80
CA ASP A 318 -40.07 -8.31 -3.66
C ASP A 318 -39.17 -8.07 -2.44
N GLN A 319 -38.07 -7.27 -2.61
CA GLN A 319 -37.10 -6.90 -1.59
C GLN A 319 -36.42 -8.09 -0.89
N GLN A 320 -36.50 -9.27 -1.50
CA GLN A 320 -35.96 -10.53 -0.94
C GLN A 320 -35.17 -11.34 -1.95
N SER A 321 -35.65 -11.48 -3.20
CA SER A 321 -35.01 -12.34 -4.20
C SER A 321 -33.60 -11.84 -4.55
N ARG A 322 -32.62 -12.76 -4.51
CA ARG A 322 -31.24 -12.49 -4.94
C ARG A 322 -31.10 -12.79 -6.42
N ARG A 323 -31.02 -11.74 -7.22
CA ARG A 323 -30.90 -11.82 -8.69
C ARG A 323 -29.51 -11.46 -9.17
N SER A 324 -29.21 -11.75 -10.43
CA SER A 324 -27.96 -11.37 -11.09
C SER A 324 -28.24 -10.48 -12.28
N LYS A 325 -27.34 -9.52 -12.53
CA LYS A 325 -27.36 -8.63 -13.69
C LYS A 325 -25.99 -8.57 -14.32
N THR A 326 -25.93 -8.60 -15.66
CA THR A 326 -24.71 -8.43 -16.43
C THR A 326 -24.71 -7.06 -17.11
N ILE A 327 -23.69 -6.27 -16.86
CA ILE A 327 -23.51 -4.92 -17.43
C ILE A 327 -22.05 -4.68 -17.82
N ARG A 328 -21.74 -3.57 -18.47
CA ARG A 328 -20.35 -3.19 -18.76
C ARG A 328 -19.59 -2.92 -17.46
N LYS A 329 -18.33 -3.37 -17.38
CA LYS A 329 -17.46 -3.09 -16.23
C LYS A 329 -17.36 -1.59 -15.96
N SER A 330 -17.22 -0.77 -17.00
CA SER A 330 -17.14 0.69 -16.84
C SER A 330 -18.38 1.30 -16.17
N GLU A 331 -19.57 0.84 -16.55
CA GLU A 331 -20.84 1.30 -15.95
C GLU A 331 -20.95 0.85 -14.50
N TYR A 332 -20.62 -0.43 -14.23
CA TYR A 332 -20.62 -1.01 -12.89
C TYR A 332 -19.75 -0.24 -11.90
N TYR A 333 -18.49 0.02 -12.28
CA TYR A 333 -17.55 0.70 -11.39
C TYR A 333 -17.96 2.16 -11.13
N LEU A 334 -18.43 2.88 -12.16
CA LEU A 334 -18.88 4.26 -11.97
C LEU A 334 -20.15 4.36 -11.12
N ASP A 335 -21.08 3.42 -11.29
CA ASP A 335 -22.30 3.35 -10.49
C ASP A 335 -21.97 3.15 -9.01
N PHE A 336 -21.13 2.17 -8.68
CA PHE A 336 -20.71 1.94 -7.30
C PHE A 336 -19.90 3.11 -6.73
N ALA A 337 -19.04 3.78 -7.50
CA ALA A 337 -18.34 4.98 -7.06
C ALA A 337 -19.33 6.06 -6.60
N LYS A 338 -20.39 6.32 -7.41
CA LYS A 338 -21.43 7.30 -7.08
C LYS A 338 -22.24 6.88 -5.86
N ARG A 339 -22.61 5.60 -5.74
CA ARG A 339 -23.39 5.06 -4.62
C ARG A 339 -22.64 5.18 -3.30
N ILE A 340 -21.37 4.79 -3.27
CA ILE A 340 -20.52 4.88 -2.07
C ILE A 340 -20.31 6.35 -1.69
N TYR A 341 -20.01 7.22 -2.66
CA TYR A 341 -19.86 8.66 -2.42
C TYR A 341 -21.12 9.28 -1.81
N ALA A 342 -22.28 9.00 -2.40
CA ALA A 342 -23.56 9.50 -1.93
C ALA A 342 -23.90 8.99 -0.52
N TRP A 343 -23.69 7.69 -0.26
CA TRP A 343 -23.92 7.08 1.05
C TRP A 343 -23.06 7.75 2.12
N GLN A 344 -21.77 7.92 1.88
CA GLN A 344 -20.88 8.54 2.87
C GLN A 344 -21.23 10.01 3.11
N LYS A 345 -21.58 10.75 2.06
CA LYS A 345 -22.04 12.14 2.18
C LYS A 345 -23.33 12.25 3.01
N GLU A 346 -24.32 11.39 2.72
CA GLU A 346 -25.61 11.40 3.42
C GLU A 346 -25.48 11.05 4.90
N HIS A 347 -24.59 10.11 5.27
CA HIS A 347 -24.58 9.52 6.59
C HIS A 347 -23.46 10.04 7.52
N LEU A 348 -22.33 10.52 6.98
CA LEU A 348 -21.15 10.84 7.79
C LEU A 348 -20.69 12.30 7.69
N LEU A 349 -21.22 13.11 6.75
CA LEU A 349 -20.90 14.54 6.69
C LEU A 349 -21.58 15.26 7.86
N ASN A 350 -20.79 15.94 8.70
CA ASN A 350 -21.29 16.66 9.87
C ASN A 350 -21.44 18.16 9.63
N ASP A 351 -22.02 18.86 10.61
CA ASP A 351 -22.29 20.30 10.56
C ASP A 351 -21.03 21.18 10.46
N ARG A 352 -19.84 20.62 10.71
CA ARG A 352 -18.55 21.32 10.55
C ARG A 352 -18.01 21.21 9.12
N GLY A 353 -18.73 20.52 8.23
CA GLY A 353 -18.34 20.30 6.84
C GLY A 353 -17.23 19.28 6.65
N VAL A 354 -16.98 18.41 7.65
CA VAL A 354 -16.02 17.30 7.58
C VAL A 354 -16.72 15.98 7.93
N TYR A 355 -16.06 14.85 7.70
CA TYR A 355 -16.67 13.53 7.90
C TYR A 355 -16.36 12.93 9.26
N ASP A 356 -17.39 12.47 9.95
CA ASP A 356 -17.27 11.64 11.15
C ASP A 356 -16.76 10.23 10.80
N ASP A 357 -16.35 9.46 11.82
CA ASP A 357 -15.65 8.20 11.61
C ASP A 357 -16.54 7.07 11.11
N MET A 358 -17.73 6.89 11.73
CA MET A 358 -18.57 5.74 11.42
C MET A 358 -20.05 5.93 11.75
N MET A 359 -20.92 5.17 11.07
CA MET A 359 -22.26 4.89 11.54
C MET A 359 -22.22 3.80 12.62
N GLY A 360 -22.74 4.13 13.78
CA GLY A 360 -22.81 3.27 14.98
C GLY A 360 -24.21 3.23 15.60
N GLU A 361 -24.26 3.01 16.92
CA GLU A 361 -25.49 2.81 17.68
C GLU A 361 -26.37 1.70 17.07
N CYS A 362 -25.82 0.49 17.04
CA CYS A 362 -26.46 -0.69 16.46
C CYS A 362 -27.75 -1.06 17.19
N TYR A 363 -28.77 -1.46 16.45
CA TYR A 363 -30.02 -1.95 17.00
C TYR A 363 -30.38 -3.32 16.38
N PRO A 364 -30.73 -4.34 17.17
CA PRO A 364 -30.78 -4.37 18.64
C PRO A 364 -29.40 -4.40 19.32
N ASP A 365 -28.36 -4.88 18.63
CA ASP A 365 -26.98 -4.94 19.10
C ASP A 365 -26.01 -4.93 17.91
N CYS A 366 -24.70 -4.95 18.16
CA CYS A 366 -23.65 -4.94 17.13
C CYS A 366 -23.20 -6.35 16.67
N SER A 367 -24.06 -7.37 16.82
CA SER A 367 -23.77 -8.71 16.34
C SER A 367 -24.11 -8.91 14.88
N VAL A 368 -23.29 -9.66 14.15
CA VAL A 368 -23.58 -10.07 12.77
C VAL A 368 -24.73 -11.09 12.77
N ALA A 369 -25.84 -10.72 12.13
CA ALA A 369 -27.04 -11.55 12.01
C ALA A 369 -27.19 -12.10 10.59
N TYR A 370 -27.92 -13.23 10.50
CA TYR A 370 -28.25 -13.90 9.24
C TYR A 370 -29.74 -14.14 9.15
N GLU A 371 -30.23 -14.29 7.91
CA GLU A 371 -31.59 -14.69 7.57
C GLU A 371 -31.58 -15.85 6.58
N ILE A 372 -32.67 -16.60 6.51
CA ILE A 372 -32.87 -17.66 5.54
C ILE A 372 -33.93 -17.18 4.55
N VAL A 373 -33.57 -17.17 3.26
CA VAL A 373 -34.48 -16.87 2.15
C VAL A 373 -34.40 -18.02 1.17
N ASP A 374 -35.51 -18.66 0.88
CA ASP A 374 -35.60 -19.85 0.02
C ASP A 374 -34.65 -20.98 0.40
N GLY A 375 -34.47 -21.19 1.71
CA GLY A 375 -33.56 -22.20 2.26
C GLY A 375 -32.07 -21.86 2.25
N ILE A 376 -31.70 -20.68 1.73
CA ILE A 376 -30.31 -20.22 1.64
C ILE A 376 -30.04 -19.16 2.71
N LYS A 377 -28.87 -19.29 3.38
CA LYS A 377 -28.42 -18.34 4.41
C LYS A 377 -27.79 -17.12 3.77
N TYR A 378 -28.19 -15.92 4.22
CA TYR A 378 -27.64 -14.63 3.83
C TYR A 378 -27.38 -13.75 5.05
N ARG A 379 -26.44 -12.81 4.92
CA ARG A 379 -26.23 -11.77 5.93
C ARG A 379 -27.44 -10.85 5.96
N LYS A 380 -27.88 -10.51 7.19
CA LYS A 380 -28.98 -9.59 7.44
C LYS A 380 -28.43 -8.18 7.73
N ASN A 381 -29.17 -7.13 7.37
CA ASN A 381 -28.84 -5.76 7.80
C ASN A 381 -28.96 -5.60 9.30
N THR A 382 -28.07 -4.80 9.88
CA THR A 382 -28.18 -4.27 11.24
C THR A 382 -28.47 -2.76 11.14
N GLN A 383 -29.53 -2.30 11.82
CA GLN A 383 -29.90 -0.91 11.81
C GLN A 383 -28.85 -0.08 12.58
N LEU A 384 -28.30 0.94 11.93
CA LEU A 384 -27.40 1.92 12.52
C LEU A 384 -28.10 3.26 12.62
N ARG A 385 -28.00 3.94 13.78
CA ARG A 385 -28.87 5.07 14.10
C ARG A 385 -28.21 6.44 13.95
N LYS A 386 -26.87 6.52 14.13
CA LYS A 386 -26.21 7.81 14.11
C LYS A 386 -24.72 7.72 13.75
N ALA A 387 -24.21 8.79 13.17
CA ALA A 387 -22.78 8.99 13.02
C ALA A 387 -22.11 9.24 14.38
N VAL A 388 -20.96 8.61 14.60
CA VAL A 388 -20.17 8.68 15.83
C VAL A 388 -18.67 8.66 15.50
N GLY A 389 -17.86 8.97 16.51
CA GLY A 389 -16.40 8.91 16.42
C GLY A 389 -15.77 10.26 16.04
N THR A 390 -14.44 10.27 16.03
CA THR A 390 -13.63 11.45 15.74
C THR A 390 -13.56 11.70 14.24
N SER A 391 -13.67 12.95 13.80
CA SER A 391 -13.40 13.32 12.42
C SER A 391 -11.89 13.28 12.16
N PHE A 392 -11.42 12.27 11.42
CA PHE A 392 -10.02 12.14 11.01
C PHE A 392 -9.80 12.79 9.64
N SER A 393 -8.59 13.32 9.42
CA SER A 393 -8.24 14.03 8.18
C SER A 393 -8.33 13.14 6.92
N TYR A 394 -8.07 11.83 7.04
CA TYR A 394 -8.19 10.90 5.92
C TYR A 394 -9.64 10.69 5.45
N ASN A 395 -10.64 10.79 6.35
CA ASN A 395 -12.05 10.66 5.99
C ASN A 395 -12.44 11.73 4.95
N SER A 396 -12.04 12.98 5.22
CA SER A 396 -12.23 14.09 4.28
C SER A 396 -11.31 14.00 3.06
N GLY A 397 -10.03 13.63 3.25
CA GLY A 397 -9.06 13.52 2.18
C GLY A 397 -9.47 12.52 1.09
N THR A 398 -10.04 11.36 1.46
CA THR A 398 -10.56 10.36 0.50
C THR A 398 -11.80 10.87 -0.24
N MET A 399 -12.68 11.62 0.42
CA MET A 399 -13.87 12.20 -0.20
C MET A 399 -13.52 13.38 -1.13
N ILE A 400 -12.52 14.20 -0.81
CA ILE A 400 -11.99 15.22 -1.73
C ILE A 400 -11.43 14.56 -2.99
N SER A 401 -10.63 13.51 -2.82
CA SER A 401 -10.11 12.70 -3.95
C SER A 401 -11.24 12.13 -4.80
N GLY A 402 -12.24 11.52 -4.14
CA GLY A 402 -13.41 10.94 -4.79
C GLY A 402 -14.23 11.98 -5.56
N ALA A 403 -14.44 13.16 -4.99
CA ALA A 403 -15.15 14.29 -5.64
C ALA A 403 -14.39 14.76 -6.90
N ALA A 404 -13.07 14.96 -6.80
CA ALA A 404 -12.24 15.36 -7.93
C ALA A 404 -12.29 14.32 -9.08
N ASP A 405 -12.19 13.03 -8.73
CA ASP A 405 -12.23 11.94 -9.69
C ASP A 405 -13.63 11.78 -10.33
N LEU A 406 -14.71 11.88 -9.54
CA LEU A 406 -16.08 11.84 -10.06
C LEU A 406 -16.39 13.05 -10.95
N TYR A 407 -15.93 14.26 -10.59
CA TYR A 407 -16.03 15.43 -11.44
C TYR A 407 -15.32 15.19 -12.78
N ARG A 408 -14.08 14.70 -12.76
CA ARG A 408 -13.32 14.42 -13.98
C ARG A 408 -14.03 13.39 -14.88
N ALA A 409 -14.59 12.32 -14.29
CA ALA A 409 -15.24 11.25 -15.04
C ALA A 409 -16.62 11.63 -15.60
N THR A 410 -17.39 12.47 -14.88
CA THR A 410 -18.80 12.76 -15.18
C THR A 410 -19.05 14.17 -15.67
N GLN A 411 -18.15 15.11 -15.43
CA GLN A 411 -18.33 16.57 -15.66
C GLN A 411 -19.52 17.16 -14.88
N SER A 412 -20.00 16.47 -13.83
CA SER A 412 -21.09 16.99 -13.00
C SER A 412 -20.56 17.99 -11.99
N ILE A 413 -21.06 19.22 -12.08
CA ILE A 413 -20.64 20.35 -11.23
C ILE A 413 -20.85 20.07 -9.73
N ILE A 414 -21.82 19.25 -9.37
CA ILE A 414 -22.13 18.91 -7.98
C ILE A 414 -20.91 18.32 -7.26
N TYR A 415 -20.13 17.47 -7.94
CA TYR A 415 -18.90 16.89 -7.35
C TYR A 415 -17.79 17.94 -7.19
N LEU A 416 -17.71 18.92 -8.10
CA LEU A 416 -16.74 20.00 -7.95
C LEU A 416 -17.11 20.89 -6.75
N GLU A 417 -18.35 21.35 -6.66
CA GLU A 417 -18.84 22.18 -5.56
C GLU A 417 -18.68 21.48 -4.20
N ASP A 418 -19.03 20.20 -4.11
CA ASP A 418 -18.80 19.37 -2.92
C ASP A 418 -17.32 19.31 -2.55
N GLY A 419 -16.46 19.06 -3.53
CA GLY A 419 -15.02 18.95 -3.35
C GLY A 419 -14.39 20.28 -2.88
N GLU A 420 -14.82 21.41 -3.44
CA GLU A 420 -14.35 22.75 -3.06
C GLU A 420 -14.75 23.08 -1.62
N GLN A 421 -16.02 22.89 -1.27
CA GLN A 421 -16.54 23.14 0.08
C GLN A 421 -15.83 22.25 1.11
N LEU A 422 -15.70 20.95 0.83
CA LEU A 422 -15.02 20.01 1.71
C LEU A 422 -13.53 20.34 1.87
N THR A 423 -12.87 20.79 0.81
CA THR A 423 -11.46 21.19 0.83
C THR A 423 -11.24 22.37 1.77
N ASP A 424 -12.08 23.40 1.67
CA ASP A 424 -12.03 24.59 2.54
C ASP A 424 -12.33 24.23 4.00
N ALA A 425 -13.40 23.47 4.25
CA ALA A 425 -13.79 23.03 5.58
C ALA A 425 -12.71 22.15 6.23
N SER A 426 -12.10 21.24 5.45
CA SER A 426 -11.02 20.36 5.93
C SER A 426 -9.79 21.15 6.34
N PHE A 427 -9.36 22.13 5.54
CA PHE A 427 -8.23 22.97 5.93
C PHE A 427 -8.53 23.74 7.20
N GLN A 428 -9.69 24.38 7.31
CA GLN A 428 -10.08 25.13 8.50
C GLN A 428 -10.18 24.26 9.76
N TYR A 429 -10.61 23.00 9.59
CA TYR A 429 -10.81 22.09 10.71
C TYR A 429 -9.50 21.44 11.18
N PHE A 430 -8.66 20.96 10.26
CA PHE A 430 -7.48 20.14 10.59
C PHE A 430 -6.19 20.96 10.69
N ALA A 431 -6.02 22.06 9.93
CA ALA A 431 -4.84 22.91 9.97
C ALA A 431 -5.03 24.02 11.02
N LYS A 432 -4.17 24.07 12.01
CA LYS A 432 -4.17 25.14 13.03
C LYS A 432 -2.90 25.95 12.89
N PRO A 433 -2.96 27.31 13.00
CA PRO A 433 -1.74 28.10 13.05
C PRO A 433 -0.82 27.56 14.13
N ASP A 434 0.44 27.31 13.77
CA ASP A 434 1.41 26.80 14.73
C ASP A 434 1.80 27.89 15.75
N SER A 435 1.95 27.50 17.02
CA SER A 435 2.25 28.44 18.10
C SER A 435 3.74 28.75 18.26
N GLN A 436 4.63 27.92 17.68
CA GLN A 436 6.09 28.02 17.85
C GLN A 436 6.78 28.43 16.55
N VAL A 437 6.25 27.97 15.40
CA VAL A 437 6.86 28.22 14.08
C VAL A 437 5.94 29.16 13.29
N ALA A 438 6.30 30.44 13.25
CA ALA A 438 5.51 31.48 12.59
C ALA A 438 5.21 31.14 11.12
N ALA A 439 3.99 31.44 10.66
CA ALA A 439 3.52 31.20 9.28
C ALA A 439 3.43 29.71 8.87
N HIS A 440 3.47 28.79 9.84
CA HIS A 440 3.21 27.37 9.61
C HIS A 440 1.86 26.94 10.19
N TYR A 441 1.36 25.81 9.73
CA TYR A 441 0.14 25.19 10.25
C TYR A 441 0.49 23.82 10.83
N THR A 442 0.11 23.58 12.07
CA THR A 442 0.22 22.27 12.70
C THR A 442 -1.00 21.42 12.37
N TYR A 443 -0.78 20.13 12.19
CA TYR A 443 -1.78 19.08 12.06
C TYR A 443 -1.59 18.09 13.20
N ALA A 444 -2.66 17.42 13.64
CA ALA A 444 -2.53 16.36 14.64
C ALA A 444 -1.49 15.33 14.17
N SER A 445 -0.56 14.95 15.07
CA SER A 445 0.51 14.00 14.77
C SER A 445 0.52 12.76 15.68
N ASP A 446 -0.38 12.73 16.68
CA ASP A 446 -0.57 11.58 17.57
C ASP A 446 -1.26 10.40 16.88
N GLY A 447 -1.10 9.21 17.44
CA GLY A 447 -1.67 7.98 16.88
C GLY A 447 -1.24 7.78 15.42
N PHE A 448 -2.20 7.61 14.53
CA PHE A 448 -1.98 7.41 13.09
C PHE A 448 -2.15 8.68 12.24
N ASN A 449 -2.35 9.84 12.90
CA ASN A 449 -2.67 11.09 12.22
C ASN A 449 -1.62 11.51 11.18
N ASN A 450 -0.33 11.19 11.36
CA ASN A 450 0.70 11.48 10.35
C ASN A 450 0.40 10.85 8.99
N TRP A 451 -0.05 9.59 8.97
CA TRP A 451 -0.45 8.94 7.73
C TRP A 451 -1.77 9.52 7.22
N PHE A 452 -2.75 9.77 8.13
CA PHE A 452 -4.03 10.38 7.78
C PHE A 452 -3.85 11.73 7.09
N ASN A 453 -2.92 12.54 7.56
CA ASN A 453 -2.58 13.83 6.95
C ASN A 453 -2.01 13.68 5.53
N GLY A 454 -1.25 12.61 5.26
CA GLY A 454 -0.80 12.28 3.89
C GLY A 454 -1.96 12.02 2.92
N VAL A 455 -3.05 11.38 3.42
CA VAL A 455 -4.27 11.17 2.63
C VAL A 455 -5.01 12.49 2.38
N LEU A 456 -5.03 13.42 3.36
CA LEU A 456 -5.59 14.76 3.17
C LEU A 456 -4.79 15.55 2.12
N LEU A 457 -3.46 15.54 2.19
CA LEU A 457 -2.59 16.16 1.18
C LEU A 457 -2.89 15.62 -0.22
N ARG A 458 -3.09 14.30 -0.36
CA ARG A 458 -3.47 13.68 -1.63
C ARG A 458 -4.77 14.26 -2.17
N GLY A 459 -5.78 14.44 -1.32
CA GLY A 459 -7.03 15.11 -1.68
C GLY A 459 -6.79 16.52 -2.23
N PHE A 460 -6.01 17.33 -1.52
CA PHE A 460 -5.67 18.70 -1.95
C PHE A 460 -4.90 18.71 -3.28
N LEU A 461 -3.99 17.76 -3.49
CA LEU A 461 -3.26 17.64 -4.75
C LEU A 461 -4.19 17.26 -5.92
N GLN A 462 -5.12 16.33 -5.71
CA GLN A 462 -6.02 15.85 -6.77
C GLN A 462 -7.05 16.90 -7.20
N ILE A 463 -7.54 17.73 -6.29
CA ILE A 463 -8.51 18.79 -6.62
C ILE A 463 -7.84 20.09 -7.09
N SER A 464 -6.56 20.31 -6.81
CA SER A 464 -5.86 21.59 -7.11
C SER A 464 -5.86 22.01 -8.59
N PRO A 465 -5.93 21.12 -9.60
CA PRO A 465 -6.06 21.54 -10.99
C PRO A 465 -7.34 22.33 -11.29
N VAL A 466 -8.45 22.01 -10.61
CA VAL A 466 -9.77 22.63 -10.82
C VAL A 466 -10.12 23.62 -9.71
N PHE A 467 -9.59 23.48 -8.50
CA PHE A 467 -9.77 24.37 -7.36
C PHE A 467 -8.44 24.98 -6.90
N LYS A 468 -8.10 26.16 -7.44
CA LYS A 468 -6.79 26.82 -7.24
C LYS A 468 -6.42 27.08 -5.78
N LYS A 469 -7.41 27.33 -4.90
CA LYS A 469 -7.20 27.59 -3.48
C LYS A 469 -6.55 26.40 -2.75
N ALA A 470 -6.82 25.16 -3.19
CA ALA A 470 -6.14 23.97 -2.69
C ALA A 470 -4.61 24.02 -2.86
N GLY A 471 -4.10 24.83 -3.80
CA GLY A 471 -2.68 25.08 -3.97
C GLY A 471 -2.01 25.69 -2.74
N SER A 472 -2.67 26.61 -2.03
CA SER A 472 -2.17 27.19 -0.78
C SER A 472 -2.21 26.17 0.36
N TYR A 473 -3.21 25.28 0.38
CA TYR A 473 -3.33 24.25 1.41
C TYR A 473 -2.27 23.17 1.30
N LYS A 474 -1.98 22.68 0.08
CA LYS A 474 -0.86 21.75 -0.13
C LYS A 474 0.49 22.37 0.23
N GLN A 475 0.64 23.71 0.12
CA GLN A 475 1.88 24.42 0.46
C GLN A 475 2.19 24.30 1.96
N SER A 476 1.19 24.23 2.85
CA SER A 476 1.44 24.04 4.28
C SER A 476 2.14 22.71 4.59
N PHE A 477 1.81 21.65 3.85
CA PHE A 477 2.50 20.36 3.97
C PHE A 477 3.95 20.43 3.46
N GLN A 478 4.18 21.10 2.33
CA GLN A 478 5.54 21.33 1.83
C GLN A 478 6.39 22.08 2.86
N GLN A 479 5.85 23.14 3.45
CA GLN A 479 6.55 23.93 4.47
C GLN A 479 6.89 23.10 5.69
N ASN A 480 5.96 22.28 6.21
CA ASN A 480 6.21 21.41 7.36
C ASN A 480 7.26 20.34 7.07
N LEU A 481 7.18 19.68 5.92
CA LEU A 481 8.18 18.69 5.49
C LEU A 481 9.57 19.32 5.37
N ASP A 482 9.66 20.51 4.74
CA ASP A 482 10.93 21.22 4.55
C ASP A 482 11.51 21.71 5.88
N TYR A 483 10.65 22.16 6.80
CA TYR A 483 11.06 22.55 8.15
C TYR A 483 11.61 21.35 8.91
N GLY A 484 10.88 20.25 8.97
CA GLY A 484 11.32 19.01 9.62
C GLY A 484 12.62 18.46 9.02
N TYR A 485 12.74 18.47 7.69
CA TYR A 485 13.95 18.02 7.00
C TYR A 485 15.15 18.91 7.31
N THR A 486 14.96 20.22 7.35
CA THR A 486 16.05 21.18 7.55
C THR A 486 16.54 21.21 9.00
N HIS A 487 15.62 21.10 9.97
CA HIS A 487 15.93 21.32 11.38
C HIS A 487 16.08 20.02 12.18
N PHE A 488 15.43 18.94 11.75
CA PHE A 488 15.27 17.75 12.57
C PHE A 488 15.70 16.44 11.90
N LEU A 489 16.21 16.46 10.65
CA LEU A 489 16.68 15.23 10.01
C LEU A 489 17.80 14.59 10.86
N ARG A 490 17.53 13.37 11.36
CA ARG A 490 18.46 12.62 12.22
C ARG A 490 18.67 11.21 11.67
N SER A 491 19.89 10.84 11.32
CA SER A 491 20.22 9.53 10.76
C SER A 491 19.35 9.16 9.54
N GLY A 492 18.94 10.14 8.72
CA GLY A 492 18.10 9.97 7.55
C GLY A 492 16.62 9.75 7.86
N LEU A 493 16.15 10.04 9.09
CA LEU A 493 14.76 9.93 9.52
C LEU A 493 14.24 11.27 10.04
N LEU A 494 12.92 11.48 9.93
CA LEU A 494 12.21 12.65 10.44
C LEU A 494 11.49 12.32 11.75
N PRO A 495 11.26 13.31 12.63
CA PRO A 495 10.46 13.09 13.85
C PRO A 495 8.98 12.89 13.50
N GLN A 496 8.22 12.38 14.46
CA GLN A 496 6.75 12.29 14.34
C GLN A 496 6.11 13.66 14.24
N ASP A 497 6.59 14.63 15.01
CA ASP A 497 6.18 16.03 14.92
C ASP A 497 7.21 16.82 14.10
N LEU A 498 6.83 17.24 12.90
CA LEU A 498 7.73 17.95 11.97
C LEU A 498 8.07 19.38 12.41
N LEU A 499 7.27 20.00 13.26
CA LEU A 499 7.49 21.36 13.76
C LEU A 499 8.05 21.37 15.19
N GLY A 500 7.62 20.44 16.05
CA GLY A 500 8.11 20.30 17.42
C GLY A 500 9.42 19.52 17.54
N GLY A 501 9.73 18.66 16.57
CA GLY A 501 11.01 17.92 16.53
C GLY A 501 11.04 16.67 17.40
N TRP A 502 12.25 16.32 17.86
CA TRP A 502 12.52 15.13 18.67
C TRP A 502 12.24 15.37 20.15
N HIS A 503 11.74 14.33 20.83
CA HIS A 503 11.66 14.38 22.30
C HIS A 503 13.05 14.44 22.95
N ALA A 504 13.17 15.23 24.01
CA ALA A 504 14.40 15.25 24.82
C ALA A 504 14.66 13.91 25.51
N ASP A 505 13.62 13.19 25.93
CA ASP A 505 13.68 11.81 26.40
C ASP A 505 13.82 10.89 25.17
N THR A 506 15.03 10.39 24.96
CA THR A 506 15.36 9.52 23.81
C THR A 506 14.56 8.22 23.76
N GLY A 507 14.07 7.72 24.90
CA GLY A 507 13.20 6.55 24.97
C GLY A 507 11.85 6.75 24.30
N LYS A 508 11.40 8.01 24.16
CA LYS A 508 10.13 8.37 23.50
C LYS A 508 10.23 8.54 21.98
N ASN A 509 11.42 8.49 21.41
CA ASN A 509 11.66 8.64 19.97
C ASN A 509 11.47 7.33 19.19
N ASN A 510 10.52 6.50 19.61
CA ASN A 510 10.11 5.31 18.86
C ASN A 510 9.25 5.73 17.66
N LEU A 511 9.84 5.69 16.48
CA LEU A 511 9.16 6.06 15.24
C LEU A 511 8.46 4.85 14.61
N GLU A 512 7.24 5.04 14.20
CA GLU A 512 6.50 4.06 13.41
C GLU A 512 6.94 4.10 11.95
N GLY A 513 7.30 2.94 11.37
CA GLY A 513 7.80 2.85 9.99
C GLY A 513 6.81 3.38 8.97
N MET A 514 5.51 3.17 9.20
CA MET A 514 4.44 3.72 8.38
C MET A 514 4.56 5.23 8.15
N PHE A 515 4.94 6.00 9.18
CA PHE A 515 5.06 7.46 9.06
C PHE A 515 6.25 7.87 8.20
N MET A 516 7.35 7.12 8.27
CA MET A 516 8.51 7.39 7.43
C MET A 516 8.21 7.15 5.95
N PHE A 517 7.48 6.07 5.64
CA PHE A 517 7.00 5.82 4.29
C PHE A 517 5.97 6.87 3.85
N ALA A 518 5.10 7.33 4.77
CA ALA A 518 4.15 8.42 4.48
C ALA A 518 4.88 9.74 4.14
N TYR A 519 5.93 10.11 4.84
CA TYR A 519 6.72 11.31 4.49
C TYR A 519 7.43 11.17 3.14
N ALA A 520 7.97 9.98 2.86
CA ALA A 520 8.54 9.69 1.54
C ALA A 520 7.47 9.82 0.44
N ALA A 521 6.26 9.27 0.66
CA ALA A 521 5.14 9.39 -0.27
C ALA A 521 4.70 10.85 -0.46
N GLN A 522 4.60 11.64 0.61
CA GLN A 522 4.22 13.06 0.56
C GLN A 522 5.22 13.86 -0.29
N TYR A 523 6.52 13.72 -0.06
CA TYR A 523 7.54 14.36 -0.88
C TYR A 523 7.45 13.93 -2.36
N ALA A 524 7.26 12.63 -2.61
CA ALA A 524 7.11 12.13 -3.98
C ALA A 524 5.86 12.71 -4.65
N MET A 525 4.71 12.74 -3.98
CA MET A 525 3.48 13.35 -4.50
C MET A 525 3.65 14.85 -4.80
N LEU A 526 4.36 15.60 -3.94
CA LEU A 526 4.69 17.01 -4.16
C LEU A 526 5.71 17.21 -5.30
N SER A 527 6.40 16.17 -5.75
CA SER A 527 7.29 16.22 -6.92
C SER A 527 6.56 16.14 -8.25
N HIS A 528 5.28 15.71 -8.26
CA HIS A 528 4.46 15.65 -9.45
C HIS A 528 4.01 17.06 -9.86
N ASP A 529 3.89 17.30 -11.17
CA ASP A 529 3.24 18.49 -11.68
C ASP A 529 1.74 18.22 -11.79
N HIS A 530 0.99 18.75 -10.84
CA HIS A 530 -0.47 18.70 -10.87
C HIS A 530 -1.08 19.88 -11.67
N ASN A 531 -0.27 20.67 -12.38
CA ASN A 531 -0.76 21.73 -13.24
C ASN A 531 -1.28 21.13 -14.55
N GLY A 532 -2.51 20.64 -14.49
CA GLY A 532 -3.42 20.39 -15.58
C GLY A 532 -2.85 19.68 -16.84
N LYS A 533 -3.00 18.38 -16.91
CA LYS A 533 -3.32 17.68 -18.15
C LYS A 533 -4.73 17.11 -18.07
#